data_f5f85ab1a51e18ca101cc75cc708fdb7
#
_entry.id   f5f85ab1a51e18ca101cc75cc708fdb7
#
_cell.length_a   1.000
_cell.length_b   1.000
_cell.length_c   1.000
_cell.angle_alpha   90.00
_cell.angle_beta   90.00
_cell.angle_gamma   90.00
#
_symmetry.space_group_name_H-M   'P 1'
#
loop_
_entity.id
_entity.type
_entity.pdbx_description
1 polymer ?
#
loop_
_entity_poly.entity_id
_entity_poly.type
_entity_poly.pdbx_seq_one_letter_code
_entity_poly.pdbx_strand_id
1 'polypeptide(L)'
;DDRRQRQMCIRDSPWSIYLLEVISQQTQLDRADKYFKKFIKEFPTPNDMATTSFKKVLKMWSGLGYNSRAKRMFESSKIIAEKSFDDLYPDFQQLPGVGPYTENAILSFAYNEQVIAEDINVKRIISRYFGIENTKKYIDRFSSLLLINTNSKNLNQAFMDFGSSICKPRSPLCSDCPLENTCEKYFNYETRPIEKFSGSNRELRGNLVKL
;
A
#
# COMPACT_ATOMS: atom_id res chain seq x y z
N ASP A 1 23.06 -14.60 11.11
CA ASP A 1 21.62 -14.38 11.32
C ASP A 1 21.23 -12.94 11.70
N ASP A 2 22.17 -12.19 12.20
CA ASP A 2 22.00 -10.77 12.56
C ASP A 2 21.59 -9.89 11.36
N ARG A 3 21.99 -10.24 10.12
CA ARG A 3 21.54 -9.52 8.91
C ARG A 3 20.08 -9.78 8.55
N ARG A 4 19.55 -11.00 8.75
CA ARG A 4 18.14 -11.33 8.50
C ARG A 4 17.24 -10.69 9.56
N GLN A 5 17.67 -10.69 10.83
CA GLN A 5 16.95 -10.03 11.92
C GLN A 5 16.92 -8.51 11.74
N ARG A 6 18.04 -7.86 11.35
CA ARG A 6 18.06 -6.42 11.05
C ARG A 6 17.21 -6.05 9.83
N GLN A 7 17.18 -6.90 8.78
CA GLN A 7 16.30 -6.67 7.62
C GLN A 7 14.82 -6.88 7.98
N MET A 8 14.47 -7.80 8.86
CA MET A 8 13.12 -7.95 9.39
C MET A 8 12.72 -6.75 10.25
N CYS A 9 13.58 -6.31 11.20
CA CYS A 9 13.30 -5.15 12.04
C CYS A 9 13.14 -3.84 11.26
N ILE A 10 13.90 -3.65 10.16
CA ILE A 10 13.78 -2.46 9.31
C ILE A 10 12.46 -2.49 8.52
N ARG A 11 11.97 -3.67 8.11
CA ARG A 11 10.70 -3.81 7.40
C ARG A 11 9.47 -3.63 8.29
N ASP A 12 9.62 -3.79 9.60
CA ASP A 12 8.51 -3.72 10.55
C ASP A 12 8.42 -2.36 11.27
N SER A 13 9.31 -1.42 10.98
CA SER A 13 9.19 -0.08 11.57
C SER A 13 8.03 0.70 10.93
N PRO A 14 7.29 1.53 11.68
CA PRO A 14 6.23 2.37 11.13
C PRO A 14 6.69 3.23 9.95
N TRP A 15 7.92 3.74 9.99
CA TRP A 15 8.50 4.50 8.90
C TRP A 15 8.71 3.68 7.63
N SER A 16 9.24 2.46 7.75
CA SER A 16 9.47 1.60 6.59
C SER A 16 8.16 1.17 5.93
N ILE A 17 7.14 0.85 6.74
CA ILE A 17 5.81 0.52 6.25
C ILE A 17 5.20 1.73 5.54
N TYR A 18 5.24 2.91 6.16
CA TYR A 18 4.78 4.15 5.53
C TYR A 18 5.45 4.41 4.18
N LEU A 19 6.78 4.31 4.11
CA LEU A 19 7.53 4.48 2.85
C LEU A 19 7.10 3.48 1.78
N LEU A 20 7.00 2.20 2.16
CA LEU A 20 6.61 1.13 1.25
C LEU A 20 5.21 1.39 0.69
N GLU A 21 4.26 1.72 1.54
CA GLU A 21 2.88 2.01 1.14
C GLU A 21 2.80 3.19 0.18
N VAL A 22 3.45 4.31 0.49
CA VAL A 22 3.43 5.50 -0.39
C VAL A 22 4.10 5.22 -1.74
N ILE A 23 5.21 4.48 -1.75
CA ILE A 23 5.92 4.11 -2.99
C ILE A 23 5.09 3.12 -3.82
N SER A 24 4.39 2.21 -3.17
CA SER A 24 3.58 1.17 -3.83
C SER A 24 2.29 1.69 -4.46
N GLN A 25 1.77 2.85 -4.02
CA GLN A 25 0.57 3.44 -4.60
C GLN A 25 0.69 3.57 -6.12
N GLN A 26 -0.16 2.85 -6.88
CA GLN A 26 -0.16 2.86 -8.36
C GLN A 26 1.21 2.53 -8.99
N THR A 27 2.01 1.72 -8.33
CA THR A 27 3.34 1.27 -8.79
C THR A 27 3.37 -0.26 -8.83
N GLN A 28 3.97 -0.84 -9.87
CA GLN A 28 4.16 -2.31 -9.95
C GLN A 28 5.12 -2.77 -8.86
N LEU A 29 4.86 -3.96 -8.27
CA LEU A 29 5.59 -4.49 -7.11
C LEU A 29 7.12 -4.50 -7.28
N ASP A 30 7.64 -5.04 -8.39
CA ASP A 30 9.08 -5.09 -8.65
C ASP A 30 9.74 -3.71 -8.70
N ARG A 31 8.99 -2.73 -9.23
CA ARG A 31 9.43 -1.34 -9.26
C ARG A 31 9.37 -0.71 -7.87
N ALA A 32 8.29 -0.95 -7.14
CA ALA A 32 8.14 -0.45 -5.77
C ALA A 32 9.25 -0.96 -4.85
N ASP A 33 9.58 -2.26 -4.90
CA ASP A 33 10.65 -2.86 -4.10
C ASP A 33 12.02 -2.22 -4.38
N LYS A 34 12.35 -1.99 -5.67
CA LYS A 34 13.61 -1.32 -6.04
C LYS A 34 13.72 0.10 -5.47
N TYR A 35 12.63 0.87 -5.56
CA TYR A 35 12.61 2.23 -5.03
C TYR A 35 12.57 2.24 -3.51
N PHE A 36 11.80 1.37 -2.89
CA PHE A 36 11.77 1.23 -1.44
C PHE A 36 13.17 0.96 -0.86
N LYS A 37 13.90 -0.02 -1.40
CA LYS A 37 15.28 -0.32 -0.99
C LYS A 37 16.21 0.88 -1.13
N LYS A 38 16.04 1.68 -2.19
CA LYS A 38 16.80 2.89 -2.41
C LYS A 38 16.44 3.98 -1.40
N PHE A 39 15.16 4.17 -1.12
CA PHE A 39 14.67 5.20 -0.20
C PHE A 39 15.00 4.88 1.25
N ILE A 40 14.78 3.66 1.71
CA ILE A 40 15.07 3.26 3.09
C ILE A 40 16.57 3.24 3.41
N LYS A 41 17.41 3.00 2.40
CA LYS A 41 18.86 3.09 2.53
C LYS A 41 19.34 4.54 2.68
N GLU A 42 18.76 5.46 1.91
CA GLU A 42 19.12 6.87 1.92
C GLU A 42 18.49 7.64 3.08
N PHE A 43 17.28 7.24 3.47
CA PHE A 43 16.49 7.86 4.52
C PHE A 43 15.98 6.78 5.50
N PRO A 44 16.87 6.22 6.33
CA PRO A 44 16.52 5.18 7.30
C PRO A 44 15.54 5.64 8.37
N THR A 45 15.48 6.95 8.64
CA THR A 45 14.53 7.57 9.57
C THR A 45 13.76 8.72 8.92
N PRO A 46 12.60 9.13 9.49
CA PRO A 46 11.88 10.32 9.04
C PRO A 46 12.75 11.58 9.08
N ASN A 47 13.62 11.71 10.08
CA ASN A 47 14.50 12.86 10.26
C ASN A 47 15.53 13.00 9.13
N ASP A 48 16.05 11.88 8.62
CA ASP A 48 17.01 11.91 7.50
C ASP A 48 16.35 12.49 6.23
N MET A 49 15.06 12.18 6.03
CA MET A 49 14.31 12.76 4.91
C MET A 49 13.89 14.20 5.21
N ALA A 50 13.46 14.53 6.42
CA ALA A 50 12.97 15.86 6.80
C ALA A 50 14.06 16.93 6.70
N THR A 51 15.31 16.57 6.99
CA THR A 51 16.47 17.48 6.98
C THR A 51 17.13 17.62 5.60
N THR A 52 16.75 16.79 4.62
CA THR A 52 17.28 16.89 3.26
C THR A 52 16.52 17.93 2.41
N SER A 53 17.00 18.21 1.20
CA SER A 53 16.27 19.06 0.25
C SER A 53 15.18 18.28 -0.49
N PHE A 54 14.03 18.91 -0.72
CA PHE A 54 12.98 18.31 -1.56
C PHE A 54 13.47 17.97 -2.96
N LYS A 55 14.41 18.75 -3.51
CA LYS A 55 15.06 18.48 -4.82
C LYS A 55 15.72 17.10 -4.83
N LYS A 56 16.41 16.71 -3.74
CA LYS A 56 17.03 15.37 -3.61
C LYS A 56 15.97 14.27 -3.60
N VAL A 57 14.91 14.44 -2.80
CA VAL A 57 13.79 13.48 -2.75
C VAL A 57 13.14 13.32 -4.12
N LEU A 58 12.85 14.42 -4.80
CA LEU A 58 12.23 14.40 -6.13
C LEU A 58 13.13 13.76 -7.20
N LYS A 59 14.45 14.01 -7.15
CA LYS A 59 15.43 13.34 -8.03
C LYS A 59 15.43 11.82 -7.83
N MET A 60 15.36 11.38 -6.57
CA MET A 60 15.28 9.94 -6.25
C MET A 60 13.94 9.33 -6.68
N TRP A 61 12.86 10.11 -6.65
CA TRP A 61 11.51 9.69 -7.07
C TRP A 61 11.35 9.59 -8.59
N SER A 62 12.29 10.19 -9.35
CA SER A 62 12.20 10.22 -10.82
C SER A 62 11.98 8.83 -11.42
N GLY A 63 10.98 8.71 -12.29
CA GLY A 63 10.55 7.45 -12.88
C GLY A 63 9.35 6.76 -12.22
N LEU A 64 8.97 7.12 -11.00
CA LEU A 64 7.77 6.57 -10.35
C LEU A 64 6.46 7.23 -10.81
N GLY A 65 6.54 8.47 -11.31
CA GLY A 65 5.36 9.25 -11.67
C GLY A 65 4.57 9.76 -10.45
N TYR A 66 3.50 10.51 -10.70
CA TYR A 66 2.68 11.09 -9.63
C TYR A 66 3.50 11.81 -8.54
N ASN A 67 4.28 12.79 -8.96
CA ASN A 67 5.26 13.50 -8.12
C ASN A 67 4.65 14.17 -6.88
N SER A 68 3.33 14.38 -6.85
CA SER A 68 2.61 14.82 -5.66
C SER A 68 2.75 13.85 -4.48
N ARG A 69 2.97 12.55 -4.73
CA ARG A 69 3.25 11.56 -3.66
C ARG A 69 4.60 11.85 -3.00
N ALA A 70 5.64 12.14 -3.82
CA ALA A 70 6.95 12.52 -3.28
C ALA A 70 6.87 13.78 -2.42
N LYS A 71 6.08 14.78 -2.84
CA LYS A 71 5.87 16.00 -2.07
C LYS A 71 5.20 15.70 -0.73
N ARG A 72 4.08 14.96 -0.75
CA ARG A 72 3.35 14.58 0.46
C ARG A 72 4.21 13.74 1.41
N MET A 73 4.97 12.79 0.87
CA MET A 73 5.90 11.96 1.65
C MET A 73 6.98 12.82 2.35
N PHE A 74 7.52 13.80 1.65
CA PHE A 74 8.49 14.74 2.22
C PHE A 74 7.86 15.66 3.29
N GLU A 75 6.64 16.14 3.08
CA GLU A 75 5.90 16.91 4.08
C GLU A 75 5.58 16.07 5.31
N SER A 76 5.12 14.83 5.10
CA SER A 76 4.87 13.88 6.21
C SER A 76 6.13 13.55 7.00
N SER A 77 7.28 13.42 6.33
CA SER A 77 8.53 13.14 7.04
C SER A 77 8.88 14.23 8.07
N LYS A 78 8.57 15.49 7.78
CA LYS A 78 8.76 16.61 8.71
C LYS A 78 7.85 16.52 9.91
N ILE A 79 6.56 16.22 9.67
CA ILE A 79 5.58 16.06 10.75
C ILE A 79 5.98 14.89 11.66
N ILE A 80 6.40 13.76 11.07
CA ILE A 80 6.80 12.57 11.83
C ILE A 80 8.12 12.81 12.57
N ALA A 81 9.04 13.57 12.00
CA ALA A 81 10.30 13.93 12.68
C ALA A 81 10.08 14.84 13.89
N GLU A 82 9.02 15.68 13.86
CA GLU A 82 8.64 16.56 14.95
C GLU A 82 7.83 15.85 16.05
N LYS A 83 6.83 15.02 15.64
CA LYS A 83 5.83 14.44 16.55
C LYS A 83 6.05 12.95 16.89
N SER A 84 6.91 12.23 16.19
CA SER A 84 7.00 10.77 16.17
C SER A 84 5.76 10.04 15.64
N PHE A 85 5.89 8.75 15.31
CA PHE A 85 4.74 7.91 14.94
C PHE A 85 3.85 7.58 16.13
N ASP A 86 4.42 7.46 17.33
CA ASP A 86 3.67 7.10 18.52
C ASP A 86 2.77 8.25 19.00
N ASP A 87 3.20 9.50 18.80
CA ASP A 87 2.38 10.69 19.07
C ASP A 87 1.24 10.86 18.05
N LEU A 88 1.40 10.31 16.84
CA LEU A 88 0.39 10.34 15.78
C LEU A 88 -0.61 9.19 15.87
N TYR A 89 -0.27 8.13 16.62
CA TYR A 89 -1.13 6.96 16.80
C TYR A 89 -2.42 7.32 17.56
N PRO A 90 -3.59 6.77 17.16
CA PRO A 90 -3.82 5.89 16.02
C PRO A 90 -4.21 6.63 14.72
N ASP A 91 -4.29 7.98 14.73
CA ASP A 91 -4.76 8.80 13.61
C ASP A 91 -3.64 9.23 12.69
N PHE A 92 -3.30 8.35 11.72
CA PHE A 92 -2.30 8.65 10.71
C PHE A 92 -2.86 9.43 9.50
N GLN A 93 -4.18 9.64 9.39
CA GLN A 93 -4.77 10.41 8.30
C GLN A 93 -4.45 11.90 8.38
N GLN A 94 -3.96 12.39 9.52
CA GLN A 94 -3.39 13.73 9.65
C GLN A 94 -2.09 13.93 8.82
N LEU A 95 -1.46 12.84 8.37
CA LEU A 95 -0.30 12.90 7.47
C LEU A 95 -0.72 13.16 6.02
N PRO A 96 -0.08 14.10 5.31
CA PRO A 96 -0.38 14.37 3.90
C PRO A 96 -0.34 13.14 3.01
N GLY A 97 -1.46 12.77 2.40
CA GLY A 97 -1.59 11.66 1.47
C GLY A 97 -1.78 10.29 2.09
N VAL A 98 -1.95 10.21 3.41
CA VAL A 98 -2.42 9.02 4.10
C VAL A 98 -3.95 9.00 4.08
N GLY A 99 -4.50 7.95 3.51
CA GLY A 99 -5.93 7.66 3.54
C GLY A 99 -6.22 6.44 4.40
N PRO A 100 -7.51 6.03 4.54
CA PRO A 100 -7.90 4.90 5.38
C PRO A 100 -7.14 3.60 5.09
N TYR A 101 -6.85 3.31 3.82
CA TYR A 101 -6.04 2.15 3.44
C TYR A 101 -4.63 2.22 4.04
N THR A 102 -3.91 3.32 3.81
CA THR A 102 -2.52 3.48 4.27
C THR A 102 -2.44 3.51 5.79
N GLU A 103 -3.42 4.16 6.45
CA GLU A 103 -3.54 4.13 7.91
C GLU A 103 -3.71 2.71 8.42
N ASN A 104 -4.68 1.95 7.90
CA ASN A 104 -4.91 0.57 8.31
C ASN A 104 -3.71 -0.35 8.02
N ALA A 105 -2.96 -0.10 6.95
CA ALA A 105 -1.71 -0.80 6.69
C ALA A 105 -0.66 -0.52 7.79
N ILE A 106 -0.47 0.75 8.16
CA ILE A 106 0.44 1.12 9.26
C ILE A 106 -0.03 0.48 10.57
N LEU A 107 -1.31 0.63 10.93
CA LEU A 107 -1.89 0.08 12.15
C LEU A 107 -1.73 -1.45 12.22
N SER A 108 -2.03 -2.15 11.13
CA SER A 108 -1.89 -3.62 11.09
C SER A 108 -0.43 -4.06 11.14
N PHE A 109 0.43 -3.53 10.25
CA PHE A 109 1.78 -4.04 10.07
C PHE A 109 2.78 -3.53 11.10
N ALA A 110 2.64 -2.29 11.60
CA ALA A 110 3.54 -1.72 12.60
C ALA A 110 3.06 -1.91 14.03
N TYR A 111 1.75 -1.72 14.26
CA TYR A 111 1.17 -1.71 15.61
C TYR A 111 0.40 -2.99 15.95
N ASN A 112 0.30 -3.92 15.02
CA ASN A 112 -0.42 -5.19 15.18
C ASN A 112 -1.91 -5.02 15.54
N GLU A 113 -2.51 -3.90 15.10
CA GLU A 113 -3.93 -3.66 15.28
C GLU A 113 -4.78 -4.60 14.43
N GLN A 114 -5.94 -4.99 14.95
CA GLN A 114 -6.86 -5.90 14.28
C GLN A 114 -7.72 -5.17 13.24
N VAL A 115 -7.07 -4.73 12.15
CA VAL A 115 -7.70 -3.98 11.06
C VAL A 115 -7.33 -4.57 9.70
N ILE A 116 -8.19 -4.40 8.71
CA ILE A 116 -7.91 -4.75 7.31
C ILE A 116 -7.60 -3.49 6.51
N ALA A 117 -6.47 -3.50 5.81
CA ALA A 117 -6.12 -2.50 4.81
C ALA A 117 -6.91 -2.75 3.52
N GLU A 118 -8.09 -2.16 3.41
CA GLU A 118 -9.05 -2.42 2.33
C GLU A 118 -8.65 -1.76 1.02
N ASP A 119 -7.84 -2.45 0.23
CA ASP A 119 -7.54 -2.07 -1.14
C ASP A 119 -8.54 -2.67 -2.16
N ILE A 120 -8.27 -2.44 -3.43
CA ILE A 120 -9.06 -2.98 -4.54
C ILE A 120 -8.99 -4.52 -4.60
N ASN A 121 -7.91 -5.16 -4.11
CA ASN A 121 -7.78 -6.61 -4.08
C ASN A 121 -8.66 -7.21 -3.00
N VAL A 122 -8.60 -6.66 -1.79
CA VAL A 122 -9.45 -7.06 -0.66
C VAL A 122 -10.92 -6.98 -1.05
N LYS A 123 -11.35 -5.83 -1.57
CA LYS A 123 -12.74 -5.60 -2.00
C LYS A 123 -13.18 -6.59 -3.07
N ARG A 124 -12.34 -6.84 -4.06
CA ARG A 124 -12.60 -7.82 -5.13
C ARG A 124 -12.73 -9.24 -4.60
N ILE A 125 -11.81 -9.66 -3.74
CA ILE A 125 -11.81 -11.02 -3.19
C ILE A 125 -13.07 -11.24 -2.32
N ILE A 126 -13.35 -10.32 -1.41
CA ILE A 126 -14.55 -10.38 -0.55
C ILE A 126 -15.81 -10.42 -1.40
N SER A 127 -15.96 -9.51 -2.37
CA SER A 127 -17.12 -9.50 -3.27
C SER A 127 -17.31 -10.81 -4.01
N ARG A 128 -16.24 -11.35 -4.61
CA ARG A 128 -16.30 -12.59 -5.38
C ARG A 128 -16.59 -13.81 -4.53
N TYR A 129 -15.96 -13.87 -3.36
CA TYR A 129 -16.10 -15.02 -2.47
C TYR A 129 -17.47 -15.11 -1.83
N PHE A 130 -18.00 -14.00 -1.32
CA PHE A 130 -19.28 -13.95 -0.62
C PHE A 130 -20.48 -13.61 -1.51
N GLY A 131 -20.29 -13.41 -2.81
CA GLY A 131 -21.38 -13.08 -3.73
C GLY A 131 -22.04 -11.72 -3.48
N ILE A 132 -21.29 -10.73 -2.99
CA ILE A 132 -21.83 -9.44 -2.57
C ILE A 132 -21.36 -8.28 -3.45
N GLU A 133 -22.19 -7.25 -3.51
CA GLU A 133 -21.79 -5.98 -4.13
C GLU A 133 -20.64 -5.32 -3.38
N ASN A 134 -19.74 -4.67 -4.11
CA ASN A 134 -18.62 -3.93 -3.56
C ASN A 134 -19.07 -2.60 -2.94
N THR A 135 -19.92 -2.65 -1.93
CA THR A 135 -20.31 -1.49 -1.13
C THR A 135 -19.55 -1.45 0.18
N LYS A 136 -19.24 -0.23 0.66
CA LYS A 136 -18.50 -0.05 1.92
C LYS A 136 -19.14 -0.86 3.06
N LYS A 137 -20.47 -0.78 3.20
CA LYS A 137 -21.23 -1.48 4.26
C LYS A 137 -20.98 -2.99 4.29
N TYR A 138 -20.99 -3.64 3.14
CA TYR A 138 -20.77 -5.09 3.06
C TYR A 138 -19.30 -5.44 3.27
N ILE A 139 -18.39 -4.67 2.67
CA ILE A 139 -16.95 -4.90 2.83
C ILE A 139 -16.55 -4.76 4.30
N ASP A 140 -16.94 -3.68 4.99
CA ASP A 140 -16.64 -3.45 6.42
C ASP A 140 -17.15 -4.62 7.28
N ARG A 141 -18.38 -5.10 7.01
CA ARG A 141 -18.97 -6.23 7.75
C ARG A 141 -18.18 -7.53 7.57
N PHE A 142 -17.84 -7.88 6.34
CA PHE A 142 -17.11 -9.12 6.07
C PHE A 142 -15.65 -9.04 6.49
N SER A 143 -15.02 -7.87 6.36
CA SER A 143 -13.69 -7.61 6.91
C SER A 143 -13.65 -7.88 8.41
N SER A 144 -14.63 -7.38 9.15
CA SER A 144 -14.72 -7.60 10.61
C SER A 144 -14.88 -9.07 10.98
N LEU A 145 -15.70 -9.83 10.21
CA LEU A 145 -15.87 -11.27 10.42
C LEU A 145 -14.59 -12.06 10.17
N LEU A 146 -13.82 -11.70 9.15
CA LEU A 146 -12.57 -12.37 8.79
C LEU A 146 -11.45 -12.13 9.82
N LEU A 147 -11.53 -11.07 10.62
CA LEU A 147 -10.58 -10.77 11.69
C LEU A 147 -10.82 -11.61 12.96
N ILE A 148 -11.98 -12.28 13.07
CA ILE A 148 -12.25 -13.14 14.23
C ILE A 148 -11.26 -14.31 14.23
N ASN A 149 -10.47 -14.45 15.30
CA ASN A 149 -9.46 -15.50 15.48
C ASN A 149 -8.36 -15.54 14.40
N THR A 150 -8.13 -14.42 13.68
CA THR A 150 -7.12 -14.34 12.62
C THR A 150 -6.13 -13.20 12.94
N ASN A 151 -4.84 -13.44 12.70
CA ASN A 151 -3.86 -12.39 12.82
C ASN A 151 -4.00 -11.40 11.63
N SER A 152 -4.22 -10.14 11.92
CA SER A 152 -4.45 -9.07 10.94
C SER A 152 -3.30 -8.94 9.93
N LYS A 153 -2.04 -8.99 10.38
CA LYS A 153 -0.85 -8.95 9.52
C LYS A 153 -0.87 -10.06 8.47
N ASN A 154 -1.09 -11.29 8.92
CA ASN A 154 -1.11 -12.47 8.06
C ASN A 154 -2.28 -12.40 7.08
N LEU A 155 -3.45 -11.95 7.56
CA LEU A 155 -4.63 -11.82 6.72
C LEU A 155 -4.45 -10.73 5.63
N ASN A 156 -3.93 -9.56 5.99
CA ASN A 156 -3.64 -8.50 5.02
C ASN A 156 -2.60 -8.96 3.99
N GLN A 157 -1.53 -9.65 4.42
CA GLN A 157 -0.54 -10.22 3.50
C GLN A 157 -1.16 -11.28 2.58
N ALA A 158 -1.99 -12.18 3.13
CA ALA A 158 -2.69 -13.19 2.35
C ALA A 158 -3.60 -12.58 1.27
N PHE A 159 -4.32 -11.51 1.58
CA PHE A 159 -5.13 -10.80 0.59
C PHE A 159 -4.29 -10.23 -0.56
N MET A 160 -3.13 -9.65 -0.26
CA MET A 160 -2.23 -9.08 -1.27
C MET A 160 -1.67 -10.19 -2.17
N ASP A 161 -1.18 -11.27 -1.59
CA ASP A 161 -0.61 -12.40 -2.32
C ASP A 161 -1.66 -13.13 -3.16
N PHE A 162 -2.80 -13.44 -2.58
CA PHE A 162 -3.90 -14.11 -3.23
C PHE A 162 -4.50 -13.26 -4.37
N GLY A 163 -4.65 -11.96 -4.15
CA GLY A 163 -5.17 -11.02 -5.14
C GLY A 163 -4.24 -10.81 -6.33
N SER A 164 -2.94 -10.93 -6.13
CA SER A 164 -1.92 -10.79 -7.18
C SER A 164 -1.65 -12.09 -7.94
N SER A 165 -1.72 -13.23 -7.28
CA SER A 165 -1.35 -14.54 -7.84
C SER A 165 -2.54 -15.34 -8.39
N ILE A 166 -3.62 -15.47 -7.65
CA ILE A 166 -4.76 -16.35 -7.95
C ILE A 166 -6.00 -15.54 -8.36
N CYS A 167 -6.57 -14.74 -7.44
CA CYS A 167 -7.81 -14.01 -7.67
C CYS A 167 -7.55 -12.70 -8.46
N LYS A 168 -6.96 -12.81 -9.64
CA LYS A 168 -6.58 -11.68 -10.49
C LYS A 168 -7.81 -10.89 -10.99
N PRO A 169 -7.65 -9.59 -11.34
CA PRO A 169 -8.77 -8.76 -11.80
C PRO A 169 -9.45 -9.30 -13.07
N ARG A 170 -8.68 -9.60 -14.11
CA ARG A 170 -9.21 -9.97 -15.44
C ARG A 170 -9.27 -11.47 -15.69
N SER A 171 -8.29 -12.23 -15.22
CA SER A 171 -8.19 -13.66 -15.49
C SER A 171 -7.85 -14.39 -14.19
N PRO A 172 -8.83 -14.57 -13.29
CA PRO A 172 -8.62 -15.31 -12.06
C PRO A 172 -8.37 -16.80 -12.36
N LEU A 173 -7.45 -17.40 -11.62
CA LEU A 173 -7.12 -18.82 -11.73
C LEU A 173 -8.04 -19.64 -10.83
N CYS A 174 -9.33 -19.72 -11.17
CA CYS A 174 -10.33 -20.36 -10.32
C CYS A 174 -10.11 -21.87 -10.18
N SER A 175 -9.64 -22.54 -11.23
CA SER A 175 -9.31 -23.98 -11.19
C SER A 175 -8.19 -24.34 -10.23
N ASP A 176 -7.26 -23.39 -9.98
CA ASP A 176 -6.13 -23.58 -9.07
C ASP A 176 -6.40 -22.95 -7.69
N CYS A 177 -7.60 -22.41 -7.49
CA CYS A 177 -7.96 -21.67 -6.29
C CYS A 177 -8.37 -22.63 -5.15
N PRO A 178 -7.71 -22.56 -3.98
CA PRO A 178 -8.08 -23.40 -2.83
C PRO A 178 -9.49 -23.11 -2.29
N LEU A 179 -10.09 -21.98 -2.67
CA LEU A 179 -11.43 -21.57 -2.26
C LEU A 179 -12.49 -21.86 -3.34
N GLU A 180 -12.16 -22.57 -4.42
CA GLU A 180 -13.05 -22.74 -5.57
C GLU A 180 -14.43 -23.30 -5.21
N ASN A 181 -14.46 -24.31 -4.34
CA ASN A 181 -15.69 -25.04 -3.98
C ASN A 181 -16.61 -24.26 -3.04
N THR A 182 -16.11 -23.20 -2.39
CA THR A 182 -16.86 -22.39 -1.42
C THR A 182 -17.08 -20.95 -1.91
N CYS A 183 -16.54 -20.61 -3.08
CA CYS A 183 -16.61 -19.28 -3.63
C CYS A 183 -17.85 -19.09 -4.51
N GLU A 184 -18.65 -18.06 -4.25
CA GLU A 184 -19.83 -17.69 -5.04
C GLU A 184 -19.48 -17.21 -6.47
N LYS A 185 -18.21 -16.98 -6.77
CA LYS A 185 -17.70 -16.56 -8.10
C LYS A 185 -18.43 -15.32 -8.66
N TYR A 186 -18.73 -14.34 -7.82
CA TYR A 186 -19.39 -13.10 -8.23
C TYR A 186 -18.45 -12.17 -8.99
N PHE A 187 -18.65 -12.06 -10.31
CA PHE A 187 -17.73 -11.32 -11.20
C PHE A 187 -18.25 -9.94 -11.67
N ASN A 188 -19.33 -9.42 -11.11
CA ASN A 188 -19.88 -8.10 -11.45
C ASN A 188 -19.04 -6.92 -10.94
N TYR A 189 -17.73 -7.13 -10.90
CA TYR A 189 -16.76 -6.11 -10.47
C TYR A 189 -16.36 -5.27 -11.68
N GLU A 190 -16.87 -4.03 -11.77
CA GLU A 190 -16.49 -3.09 -12.82
C GLU A 190 -15.04 -2.64 -12.67
N THR A 191 -14.20 -3.00 -13.61
CA THR A 191 -12.85 -2.42 -13.73
C THR A 191 -12.94 -1.15 -14.56
N ARG A 192 -12.57 -0.01 -13.98
CA ARG A 192 -12.43 1.24 -14.76
C ARG A 192 -11.37 1.06 -15.84
N PRO A 193 -11.62 1.51 -17.09
CA PRO A 193 -10.62 1.45 -18.13
C PRO A 193 -9.41 2.31 -17.73
N ILE A 194 -8.21 1.75 -17.92
CA ILE A 194 -6.95 2.45 -17.65
C ILE A 194 -6.61 3.28 -18.89
N GLU A 195 -6.54 4.60 -18.74
CA GLU A 195 -6.07 5.49 -19.81
C GLU A 195 -4.64 5.11 -20.24
N LYS A 196 -4.40 5.10 -21.56
CA LYS A 196 -3.06 4.85 -22.10
C LYS A 196 -2.09 5.90 -21.56
N PHE A 197 -0.88 5.47 -21.21
CA PHE A 197 0.16 6.37 -20.69
C PHE A 197 0.69 7.29 -21.80
N SER A 198 0.90 6.75 -22.99
CA SER A 198 1.40 7.49 -24.15
C SER A 198 0.39 8.56 -24.60
N GLY A 199 0.84 9.80 -24.74
CA GLY A 199 0.03 10.98 -25.06
C GLY A 199 -0.73 11.57 -23.87
N SER A 200 -0.61 11.01 -22.68
CA SER A 200 -1.33 11.51 -21.49
C SER A 200 -0.60 12.67 -20.82
N ASN A 201 -1.37 13.50 -20.08
CA ASN A 201 -0.81 14.52 -19.21
C ASN A 201 0.20 13.96 -18.17
N ARG A 202 0.13 12.66 -17.88
CA ARG A 202 1.08 11.97 -16.98
C ARG A 202 2.45 11.83 -17.63
N GLU A 203 2.50 11.54 -18.92
CA GLU A 203 3.75 11.47 -19.69
C GLU A 203 4.41 12.85 -19.81
N LEU A 204 3.63 13.88 -20.15
CA LEU A 204 4.12 15.26 -20.22
C LEU A 204 4.75 15.72 -18.89
N ARG A 205 4.04 15.51 -17.77
CA ARG A 205 4.56 15.85 -16.44
C ARG A 205 5.81 15.06 -16.08
N GLY A 206 5.89 13.80 -16.49
CA GLY A 206 7.08 12.96 -16.29
C GLY A 206 8.29 13.43 -17.06
N ASN A 207 8.09 13.95 -18.26
CA ASN A 207 9.17 14.48 -19.09
C ASN A 207 9.68 15.83 -18.58
N LEU A 208 8.79 16.70 -18.07
CA LEU A 208 9.18 17.98 -17.46
C LEU A 208 10.04 17.84 -16.20
N VAL A 209 9.91 16.75 -15.46
CA VAL A 209 10.71 16.50 -14.23
C VAL A 209 12.09 15.92 -14.55
N LYS A 210 12.34 15.45 -15.77
CA LYS A 210 13.66 14.95 -16.19
C LYS A 210 14.60 16.06 -16.67
N LEU A 211 14.08 17.26 -16.91
CA LEU A 211 14.84 18.46 -17.21
C LEU A 211 15.39 19.11 -15.93
#